data_02653eadc7bbdb80dde3615ee9525a00
#
_entry.id   02653eadc7bbdb80dde3615ee9525a00
#
_cell.length_a   1.000
_cell.length_b   1.000
_cell.length_c   1.000
_cell.angle_alpha   90.00
_cell.angle_beta   90.00
_cell.angle_gamma   90.00
#
_symmetry.space_group_name_H-M   'P 1'
#
loop_
_entity.id
_entity.type
_entity.pdbx_description
1 polymer ?
#
loop_
_entity_poly.entity_id
_entity_poly.type
_entity_poly.pdbx_seq_one_letter_code
_entity_poly.pdbx_strand_id
1 'polypeptide(L)'
;MLKRCILAENRKLHASPIWAMFFVLPILSATYGTFNYLQNLEILTDGWYSLWTQHTLFYSMLFFRAMVATYAAYLWRLEHLGHNWNLIMASPVPPLDLFAAKFAVVTKLALLTHAFVFALFVFCGKVFAHLPGLPPVTLPLFLLRGLLGALAVIAAQLVLALSLIHISEPTR
;
A
#
# COMPACT_ATOMS: atom_id res chain seq x y z
N MET A 1 -22.67 9.09 9.32
CA MET A 1 -22.38 7.66 9.45
C MET A 1 -20.94 7.32 9.07
N LEU A 2 -20.41 7.85 7.99
CA LEU A 2 -19.06 7.59 7.46
C LEU A 2 -17.93 7.62 8.51
N LYS A 3 -17.86 8.64 9.37
CA LYS A 3 -16.81 8.74 10.42
C LYS A 3 -16.80 7.51 11.36
N ARG A 4 -17.96 6.99 11.72
CA ARG A 4 -18.08 5.79 12.57
C ARG A 4 -17.61 4.54 11.83
N CYS A 5 -17.93 4.42 10.54
CA CYS A 5 -17.46 3.34 9.67
C CYS A 5 -15.93 3.37 9.54
N ILE A 6 -15.33 4.53 9.30
CA ILE A 6 -13.85 4.68 9.23
C ILE A 6 -13.18 4.26 10.55
N LEU A 7 -13.74 4.64 11.69
CA LEU A 7 -13.21 4.24 13.00
C LEU A 7 -13.31 2.73 13.21
N ALA A 8 -14.42 2.11 12.81
CA ALA A 8 -14.61 0.66 12.88
C ALA A 8 -13.59 -0.08 12.00
N GLU A 9 -13.43 0.35 10.74
CA GLU A 9 -12.44 -0.22 9.82
C GLU A 9 -11.01 -0.08 10.35
N ASN A 10 -10.65 1.07 10.94
CA ASN A 10 -9.33 1.26 11.55
C ASN A 10 -9.08 0.30 12.74
N ARG A 11 -10.10 -0.01 13.54
CA ARG A 11 -9.96 -0.96 14.66
C ARG A 11 -9.63 -2.37 14.18
N LYS A 12 -10.11 -2.77 12.99
CA LYS A 12 -9.80 -4.07 12.38
C LYS A 12 -8.31 -4.23 12.03
N LEU A 13 -7.58 -3.13 11.88
CA LEU A 13 -6.15 -3.16 11.63
C LEU A 13 -5.32 -3.46 12.89
N HIS A 14 -5.90 -3.29 14.08
CA HIS A 14 -5.18 -3.54 15.34
C HIS A 14 -4.86 -5.04 15.46
N ALA A 15 -3.58 -5.35 15.74
CA ALA A 15 -3.07 -6.72 15.84
C ALA A 15 -3.34 -7.60 14.57
N SER A 16 -3.48 -7.00 13.41
CA SER A 16 -3.78 -7.66 12.14
C SER A 16 -2.52 -8.16 11.44
N PRO A 17 -2.57 -9.33 10.76
CA PRO A 17 -1.45 -9.81 9.94
C PRO A 17 -1.10 -8.90 8.75
N ILE A 18 -1.93 -7.92 8.44
CA ILE A 18 -1.67 -6.91 7.40
C ILE A 18 -0.36 -6.15 7.63
N TRP A 19 0.05 -6.01 8.90
CA TRP A 19 1.30 -5.36 9.26
C TRP A 19 2.54 -6.14 8.83
N ALA A 20 2.44 -7.47 8.75
CA ALA A 20 3.53 -8.26 8.17
C ALA A 20 3.78 -7.87 6.71
N MET A 21 2.72 -7.75 5.89
CA MET A 21 2.83 -7.30 4.51
C MET A 21 3.32 -5.85 4.41
N PHE A 22 2.87 -4.99 5.33
CA PHE A 22 3.28 -3.59 5.40
C PHE A 22 4.80 -3.43 5.59
N PHE A 23 5.45 -4.29 6.36
CA PHE A 23 6.90 -4.23 6.58
C PHE A 23 7.69 -5.06 5.56
N VAL A 24 7.28 -6.29 5.31
CA VAL A 24 8.05 -7.26 4.50
C VAL A 24 8.18 -6.79 3.05
N LEU A 25 7.08 -6.41 2.39
CA LEU A 25 7.14 -6.07 0.97
C LEU A 25 7.94 -4.80 0.66
N PRO A 26 7.84 -3.69 1.41
CA PRO A 26 8.72 -2.55 1.21
C PRO A 26 10.20 -2.84 1.50
N ILE A 27 10.50 -3.65 2.52
CA ILE A 27 11.89 -4.04 2.81
C ILE A 27 12.46 -4.85 1.65
N LEU A 28 11.71 -5.83 1.12
CA LEU A 28 12.12 -6.60 -0.05
C LEU A 28 12.34 -5.68 -1.25
N SER A 29 11.41 -4.75 -1.52
CA SER A 29 11.54 -3.79 -2.60
C SER A 29 12.79 -2.92 -2.46
N ALA A 30 13.05 -2.39 -1.27
CA ALA A 30 14.24 -1.58 -0.98
C ALA A 30 15.53 -2.39 -1.13
N THR A 31 15.53 -3.65 -0.70
CA THR A 31 16.67 -4.56 -0.85
C THR A 31 17.00 -4.80 -2.32
N TYR A 32 15.98 -5.15 -3.13
CA TYR A 32 16.17 -5.34 -4.58
C TYR A 32 16.64 -4.06 -5.28
N GLY A 33 16.02 -2.92 -4.97
CA GLY A 33 16.39 -1.63 -5.55
C GLY A 33 17.83 -1.22 -5.20
N THR A 34 18.22 -1.39 -3.93
CA THR A 34 19.58 -1.10 -3.47
C THR A 34 20.60 -2.05 -4.11
N PHE A 35 20.30 -3.35 -4.14
CA PHE A 35 21.18 -4.35 -4.76
C PHE A 35 21.40 -4.03 -6.23
N ASN A 36 20.30 -3.76 -6.98
CA ASN A 36 20.41 -3.42 -8.39
C ASN A 36 21.22 -2.13 -8.63
N TYR A 37 21.05 -1.11 -7.79
CA TYR A 37 21.83 0.10 -7.85
C TYR A 37 23.32 -0.17 -7.66
N LEU A 38 23.70 -0.94 -6.63
CA LEU A 38 25.10 -1.23 -6.31
C LEU A 38 25.81 -2.10 -7.36
N GLN A 39 25.06 -2.96 -8.07
CA GLN A 39 25.62 -3.79 -9.16
C GLN A 39 25.80 -3.02 -10.46
N ASN A 40 25.21 -1.83 -10.60
CA ASN A 40 25.21 -1.08 -11.85
C ASN A 40 25.77 0.36 -11.70
N LEU A 41 26.70 0.57 -10.75
CA LEU A 41 27.28 1.89 -10.46
C LEU A 41 28.00 2.52 -11.66
N GLU A 42 28.48 1.72 -12.61
CA GLU A 42 29.12 2.21 -13.82
C GLU A 42 28.14 2.96 -14.76
N ILE A 43 26.86 2.61 -14.70
CA ILE A 43 25.80 3.19 -15.55
C ILE A 43 24.96 4.19 -14.73
N LEU A 44 24.73 3.89 -13.45
CA LEU A 44 23.87 4.66 -12.55
C LEU A 44 24.66 5.74 -11.81
N THR A 45 25.04 6.82 -12.52
CA THR A 45 25.96 7.84 -12.02
C THR A 45 25.30 9.00 -11.25
N ASP A 46 23.97 9.18 -11.36
CA ASP A 46 23.25 10.33 -10.80
C ASP A 46 22.92 10.21 -9.29
N GLY A 47 23.66 9.41 -8.55
CA GLY A 47 23.57 9.29 -7.10
C GLY A 47 22.14 9.04 -6.61
N TRP A 48 21.55 10.02 -5.89
CA TRP A 48 20.20 9.91 -5.33
C TRP A 48 19.11 9.65 -6.36
N TYR A 49 19.19 10.24 -7.57
CA TYR A 49 18.19 10.00 -8.62
C TYR A 49 18.29 8.58 -9.19
N SER A 50 19.50 8.08 -9.40
CA SER A 50 19.71 6.71 -9.86
C SER A 50 19.22 5.69 -8.84
N LEU A 51 19.55 5.87 -7.55
CA LEU A 51 19.02 5.01 -6.50
C LEU A 51 17.49 5.07 -6.41
N TRP A 52 16.90 6.28 -6.56
CA TRP A 52 15.45 6.48 -6.59
C TRP A 52 14.76 5.69 -7.70
N THR A 53 15.30 5.74 -8.92
CA THR A 53 14.72 5.01 -10.04
C THR A 53 14.69 3.51 -9.79
N GLN A 54 15.75 2.94 -9.19
CA GLN A 54 15.82 1.51 -8.87
C GLN A 54 14.82 1.13 -7.75
N HIS A 55 14.72 1.93 -6.69
CA HIS A 55 13.76 1.70 -5.62
C HIS A 55 12.31 1.79 -6.12
N THR A 56 11.98 2.85 -6.88
CA THR A 56 10.61 3.07 -7.36
C THR A 56 10.20 2.09 -8.44
N LEU A 57 11.12 1.62 -9.28
CA LEU A 57 10.85 0.60 -10.28
C LEU A 57 10.25 -0.66 -9.64
N PHE A 58 10.96 -1.25 -8.70
CA PHE A 58 10.49 -2.48 -8.02
C PHE A 58 9.25 -2.21 -7.17
N TYR A 59 9.24 -1.10 -6.42
CA TYR A 59 8.11 -0.74 -5.58
C TYR A 59 6.82 -0.52 -6.38
N SER A 60 6.83 0.32 -7.40
CA SER A 60 5.62 0.72 -8.13
C SER A 60 5.09 -0.36 -9.07
N MET A 61 5.97 -1.09 -9.75
CA MET A 61 5.56 -2.08 -10.73
C MET A 61 5.09 -3.38 -10.12
N LEU A 62 5.72 -3.83 -9.02
CA LEU A 62 5.50 -5.15 -8.47
C LEU A 62 4.85 -5.09 -7.08
N PHE A 63 5.54 -4.49 -6.10
CA PHE A 63 5.18 -4.64 -4.71
C PHE A 63 3.96 -3.80 -4.30
N PHE A 64 3.85 -2.56 -4.75
CA PHE A 64 2.76 -1.68 -4.35
C PHE A 64 1.39 -2.21 -4.77
N ARG A 65 1.26 -2.72 -6.00
CA ARG A 65 0.00 -3.30 -6.49
C ARG A 65 -0.42 -4.52 -5.68
N ALA A 66 0.53 -5.42 -5.37
CA ALA A 66 0.29 -6.58 -4.54
C ALA A 66 -0.12 -6.19 -3.11
N MET A 67 0.50 -5.16 -2.53
CA MET A 67 0.14 -4.64 -1.21
C MET A 67 -1.29 -4.09 -1.18
N VAL A 68 -1.65 -3.23 -2.14
CA VAL A 68 -3.00 -2.66 -2.21
C VAL A 68 -4.06 -3.75 -2.41
N ALA A 69 -3.78 -4.74 -3.27
CA ALA A 69 -4.67 -5.89 -3.47
C ALA A 69 -4.86 -6.68 -2.16
N THR A 70 -3.77 -6.95 -1.43
CA THR A 70 -3.82 -7.64 -0.14
C THR A 70 -4.60 -6.84 0.89
N TYR A 71 -4.40 -5.52 0.97
CA TYR A 71 -5.15 -4.66 1.90
C TYR A 71 -6.65 -4.66 1.59
N ALA A 72 -7.01 -4.54 0.31
CA ALA A 72 -8.39 -4.57 -0.13
C ALA A 72 -9.05 -5.93 0.16
N ALA A 73 -8.40 -7.02 -0.23
CA ALA A 73 -8.90 -8.38 -0.01
C ALA A 73 -9.04 -8.69 1.48
N TYR A 74 -8.09 -8.30 2.31
CA TYR A 74 -8.14 -8.51 3.76
C TYR A 74 -9.35 -7.81 4.40
N LEU A 75 -9.56 -6.52 4.09
CA LEU A 75 -10.68 -5.77 4.67
C LEU A 75 -12.05 -6.30 4.23
N TRP A 76 -12.19 -6.79 3.01
CA TRP A 76 -13.42 -7.43 2.55
C TRP A 76 -13.60 -8.83 3.12
N ARG A 77 -12.53 -9.62 3.21
CA ARG A 77 -12.59 -10.96 3.82
C ARG A 77 -13.11 -10.91 5.26
N LEU A 78 -12.73 -9.92 6.04
CA LEU A 78 -13.21 -9.78 7.42
C LEU A 78 -14.73 -9.63 7.51
N GLU A 79 -15.37 -9.06 6.49
CA GLU A 79 -16.84 -8.94 6.44
C GLU A 79 -17.53 -10.27 6.10
N HIS A 80 -16.86 -11.16 5.40
CA HIS A 80 -17.43 -12.46 5.01
C HIS A 80 -17.20 -13.54 6.07
N LEU A 81 -16.21 -13.37 6.95
CA LEU A 81 -15.97 -14.29 8.06
C LEU A 81 -17.12 -14.25 9.08
N GLY A 82 -17.58 -15.44 9.52
CA GLY A 82 -18.56 -15.56 10.60
C GLY A 82 -19.97 -15.04 10.25
N HIS A 83 -20.35 -15.02 8.98
CA HIS A 83 -21.66 -14.51 8.51
C HIS A 83 -21.89 -13.00 8.78
N ASN A 84 -20.84 -12.22 9.03
CA ASN A 84 -20.93 -10.79 9.27
C ASN A 84 -21.51 -10.01 8.09
N TRP A 85 -21.39 -10.54 6.86
CA TRP A 85 -21.98 -9.92 5.67
C TRP A 85 -23.49 -9.72 5.79
N ASN A 86 -24.22 -10.73 6.29
CA ASN A 86 -25.67 -10.65 6.48
C ASN A 86 -26.04 -9.58 7.54
N LEU A 87 -25.24 -9.47 8.61
CA LEU A 87 -25.44 -8.43 9.63
C LEU A 87 -25.21 -7.02 9.07
N ILE A 88 -24.21 -6.86 8.19
CA ILE A 88 -23.94 -5.57 7.54
C ILE A 88 -25.06 -5.19 6.60
N MET A 89 -25.58 -6.14 5.81
CA MET A 89 -26.70 -5.89 4.89
C MET A 89 -28.00 -5.57 5.63
N ALA A 90 -28.22 -6.13 6.81
CA ALA A 90 -29.37 -5.83 7.68
C ALA A 90 -29.20 -4.52 8.46
N SER A 91 -28.01 -3.94 8.50
CA SER A 91 -27.72 -2.72 9.25
C SER A 91 -28.17 -1.46 8.47
N PRO A 92 -28.54 -0.36 9.14
CA PRO A 92 -28.92 0.88 8.49
C PRO A 92 -27.71 1.69 7.95
N VAL A 93 -26.63 1.01 7.56
CA VAL A 93 -25.42 1.63 7.01
C VAL A 93 -25.50 1.65 5.49
N PRO A 94 -25.44 2.81 4.83
CA PRO A 94 -25.39 2.89 3.38
C PRO A 94 -24.16 2.14 2.82
N PRO A 95 -24.32 1.30 1.80
CA PRO A 95 -23.20 0.58 1.18
C PRO A 95 -22.05 1.49 0.73
N LEU A 96 -22.41 2.70 0.28
CA LEU A 96 -21.42 3.71 -0.12
C LEU A 96 -20.55 4.19 1.06
N ASP A 97 -21.12 4.32 2.25
CA ASP A 97 -20.38 4.70 3.46
C ASP A 97 -19.38 3.60 3.85
N LEU A 98 -19.77 2.33 3.71
CA LEU A 98 -18.88 1.20 3.96
C LEU A 98 -17.71 1.17 2.96
N PHE A 99 -18.01 1.31 1.66
CA PHE A 99 -16.98 1.37 0.62
C PHE A 99 -16.04 2.56 0.83
N ALA A 100 -16.58 3.75 1.07
CA ALA A 100 -15.80 4.96 1.32
C ALA A 100 -14.92 4.84 2.58
N ALA A 101 -15.40 4.16 3.62
CA ALA A 101 -14.61 3.89 4.81
C ALA A 101 -13.42 2.97 4.53
N LYS A 102 -13.62 1.88 3.77
CA LYS A 102 -12.54 0.98 3.35
C LYS A 102 -11.54 1.71 2.44
N PHE A 103 -12.04 2.51 1.50
CA PHE A 103 -11.20 3.32 0.62
C PHE A 103 -10.31 4.28 1.43
N ALA A 104 -10.88 4.99 2.42
CA ALA A 104 -10.12 5.90 3.29
C ALA A 104 -9.04 5.16 4.10
N VAL A 105 -9.36 3.97 4.62
CA VAL A 105 -8.42 3.16 5.41
C VAL A 105 -7.30 2.59 4.55
N VAL A 106 -7.59 2.08 3.34
CA VAL A 106 -6.55 1.60 2.42
C VAL A 106 -5.68 2.77 1.92
N THR A 107 -6.27 3.93 1.65
CA THR A 107 -5.53 5.15 1.31
C THR A 107 -4.57 5.56 2.43
N LYS A 108 -5.03 5.52 3.69
CA LYS A 108 -4.17 5.76 4.85
C LYS A 108 -3.00 4.77 4.91
N LEU A 109 -3.26 3.47 4.72
CA LEU A 109 -2.21 2.45 4.68
C LEU A 109 -1.22 2.71 3.52
N ALA A 110 -1.72 3.08 2.34
CA ALA A 110 -0.88 3.43 1.20
C ALA A 110 0.02 4.64 1.50
N LEU A 111 -0.54 5.68 2.14
CA LEU A 111 0.25 6.85 2.56
C LEU A 111 1.35 6.48 3.56
N LEU A 112 1.03 5.67 4.57
CA LEU A 112 2.02 5.18 5.53
C LEU A 112 3.09 4.33 4.86
N THR A 113 2.71 3.49 3.89
CA THR A 113 3.63 2.67 3.10
C THR A 113 4.58 3.56 2.28
N HIS A 114 4.06 4.60 1.61
CA HIS A 114 4.90 5.56 0.87
C HIS A 114 5.90 6.26 1.79
N ALA A 115 5.47 6.69 2.97
CA ALA A 115 6.36 7.30 3.97
C ALA A 115 7.43 6.31 4.44
N PHE A 116 7.07 5.05 4.67
CA PHE A 116 8.01 4.00 5.07
C PHE A 116 9.01 3.67 3.96
N VAL A 117 8.56 3.55 2.70
CA VAL A 117 9.42 3.34 1.53
C VAL A 117 10.42 4.49 1.37
N PHE A 118 9.97 5.73 1.57
CA PHE A 118 10.86 6.88 1.53
C PHE A 118 11.91 6.85 2.65
N ALA A 119 11.51 6.47 3.85
CA ALA A 119 12.46 6.29 4.97
C ALA A 119 13.49 5.20 4.68
N LEU A 120 13.06 4.06 4.11
CA LEU A 120 13.97 2.99 3.67
C LEU A 120 14.91 3.46 2.56
N PHE A 121 14.41 4.22 1.59
CA PHE A 121 15.22 4.81 0.52
C PHE A 121 16.34 5.70 1.08
N VAL A 122 16.00 6.61 2.00
CA VAL A 122 17.00 7.48 2.64
C VAL A 122 18.00 6.67 3.45
N PHE A 123 17.53 5.68 4.20
CA PHE A 123 18.38 4.78 4.96
C PHE A 123 19.34 4.00 4.05
N CYS A 124 18.84 3.37 2.99
CA CYS A 124 19.67 2.62 2.05
C CYS A 124 20.70 3.52 1.34
N GLY A 125 20.30 4.73 0.94
CA GLY A 125 21.19 5.69 0.31
C GLY A 125 22.32 6.14 1.21
N LYS A 126 22.07 6.28 2.53
CA LYS A 126 23.08 6.68 3.50
C LYS A 126 23.98 5.53 3.93
N VAL A 127 23.40 4.36 4.24
CA VAL A 127 24.13 3.27 4.88
C VAL A 127 24.82 2.37 3.86
N PHE A 128 24.16 2.06 2.74
CA PHE A 128 24.70 1.12 1.76
C PHE A 128 25.32 1.79 0.54
N ALA A 129 24.70 2.85 0.03
CA ALA A 129 25.21 3.57 -1.14
C ALA A 129 26.18 4.71 -0.78
N HIS A 130 26.32 5.06 0.50
CA HIS A 130 27.19 6.14 1.01
C HIS A 130 27.02 7.49 0.29
N LEU A 131 25.79 7.79 -0.14
CA LEU A 131 25.53 9.01 -0.92
C LEU A 131 25.71 10.29 -0.08
N PRO A 132 26.34 11.32 -0.64
CA PRO A 132 26.56 12.59 0.05
C PRO A 132 25.25 13.39 0.18
N GLY A 133 25.19 14.27 1.17
CA GLY A 133 24.06 15.18 1.38
C GLY A 133 22.73 14.49 1.68
N LEU A 134 21.63 15.20 1.53
CA LEU A 134 20.26 14.68 1.62
C LEU A 134 19.65 14.48 0.23
N PRO A 135 18.64 13.60 0.08
CA PRO A 135 17.96 13.45 -1.20
C PRO A 135 17.29 14.77 -1.63
N PRO A 136 17.28 15.06 -2.94
CA PRO A 136 16.60 16.24 -3.48
C PRO A 136 15.12 16.29 -3.10
N VAL A 137 14.60 17.47 -2.80
CA VAL A 137 13.18 17.68 -2.38
C VAL A 137 12.19 17.28 -3.47
N THR A 138 12.61 17.19 -4.72
CA THR A 138 11.79 16.70 -5.83
C THR A 138 11.36 15.23 -5.68
N LEU A 139 12.17 14.40 -5.03
CA LEU A 139 11.90 12.96 -4.87
C LEU A 139 10.67 12.67 -3.99
N PRO A 140 10.50 13.26 -2.79
CA PRO A 140 9.27 13.11 -2.03
C PRO A 140 8.04 13.70 -2.76
N LEU A 141 8.20 14.73 -3.58
CA LEU A 141 7.10 15.24 -4.42
C LEU A 141 6.66 14.23 -5.48
N PHE A 142 7.57 13.45 -6.05
CA PHE A 142 7.20 12.35 -6.95
C PHE A 142 6.38 11.27 -6.23
N LEU A 143 6.70 10.95 -4.97
CA LEU A 143 5.86 10.04 -4.16
C LEU A 143 4.46 10.58 -3.95
N LEU A 144 4.32 11.86 -3.62
CA LEU A 144 3.00 12.48 -3.45
C LEU A 144 2.18 12.46 -4.73
N ARG A 145 2.80 12.72 -5.89
CA ARG A 145 2.14 12.57 -7.20
C ARG A 145 1.75 11.12 -7.47
N GLY A 146 2.62 10.17 -7.13
CA GLY A 146 2.34 8.74 -7.23
C GLY A 146 1.14 8.32 -6.37
N LEU A 147 0.97 8.92 -5.19
CA LEU A 147 -0.18 8.66 -4.32
C LEU A 147 -1.51 9.08 -4.98
N LEU A 148 -1.54 10.17 -5.74
CA LEU A 148 -2.75 10.55 -6.49
C LEU A 148 -3.15 9.48 -7.50
N GLY A 149 -2.18 8.92 -8.25
CA GLY A 149 -2.42 7.78 -9.14
C GLY A 149 -2.84 6.51 -8.37
N ALA A 150 -2.30 6.31 -7.17
CA ALA A 150 -2.64 5.19 -6.31
C ALA A 150 -4.11 5.18 -5.88
N LEU A 151 -4.78 6.34 -5.77
CA LEU A 151 -6.20 6.40 -5.41
C LEU A 151 -7.08 5.65 -6.42
N ALA A 152 -6.79 5.77 -7.71
CA ALA A 152 -7.50 5.02 -8.74
C ALA A 152 -7.26 3.51 -8.62
N VAL A 153 -6.02 3.10 -8.37
CA VAL A 153 -5.65 1.69 -8.15
C VAL A 153 -6.35 1.13 -6.91
N ILE A 154 -6.39 1.89 -5.81
CA ILE A 154 -7.08 1.50 -4.57
C ILE A 154 -8.56 1.28 -4.82
N ALA A 155 -9.23 2.22 -5.51
CA ALA A 155 -10.65 2.09 -5.84
C ALA A 155 -10.92 0.85 -6.68
N ALA A 156 -10.13 0.63 -7.74
CA ALA A 156 -10.25 -0.55 -8.61
C ALA A 156 -10.03 -1.86 -7.84
N GLN A 157 -9.00 -1.93 -7.00
CA GLN A 157 -8.69 -3.11 -6.20
C GLN A 157 -9.78 -3.43 -5.17
N LEU A 158 -10.40 -2.41 -4.56
CA LEU A 158 -11.53 -2.62 -3.65
C LEU A 158 -12.75 -3.20 -4.37
N VAL A 159 -13.05 -2.73 -5.58
CA VAL A 159 -14.15 -3.28 -6.39
C VAL A 159 -13.85 -4.71 -6.82
N LEU A 160 -12.63 -4.97 -7.33
CA LEU A 160 -12.21 -6.30 -7.75
C LEU A 160 -12.21 -7.30 -6.59
N ALA A 161 -11.70 -6.91 -5.42
CA ALA A 161 -11.67 -7.78 -4.24
C ALA A 161 -13.08 -8.15 -3.78
N LEU A 162 -14.03 -7.20 -3.79
CA LEU A 162 -15.43 -7.46 -3.47
C LEU A 162 -16.06 -8.43 -4.48
N SER A 163 -15.84 -8.21 -5.78
CA SER A 163 -16.38 -9.06 -6.85
C SER A 163 -15.85 -10.49 -6.77
N LEU A 164 -14.55 -10.67 -6.52
CA LEU A 164 -13.93 -12.00 -6.41
C LEU A 164 -14.44 -12.79 -5.21
N ILE A 165 -14.71 -12.16 -4.09
CA ILE A 165 -15.26 -12.83 -2.90
C ILE A 165 -16.68 -13.32 -3.21
N HIS A 166 -17.52 -12.51 -3.86
CA HIS A 166 -18.87 -12.92 -4.25
C HIS A 166 -18.89 -14.07 -5.26
N ILE A 167 -17.88 -14.19 -6.12
CA ILE A 167 -17.76 -15.32 -7.06
C ILE A 167 -17.29 -16.59 -6.35
N SER A 168 -16.38 -16.46 -5.37
CA SER A 168 -15.77 -17.61 -4.67
C SER A 168 -16.66 -18.18 -3.57
N GLU A 169 -17.61 -17.42 -3.04
CA GLU A 169 -18.62 -17.89 -2.09
C GLU A 169 -19.97 -18.04 -2.81
N PRO A 170 -20.29 -19.22 -3.42
CA PRO A 170 -21.61 -19.45 -3.96
C PRO A 170 -22.62 -19.32 -2.82
N THR A 171 -23.62 -18.50 -3.04
CA THR A 171 -24.76 -18.30 -2.13
C THR A 171 -25.35 -19.67 -1.76
N ARG A 172 -25.11 -20.11 -0.53
CA ARG A 172 -25.87 -21.15 0.12
C ARG A 172 -27.02 -20.54 0.89
#